data_55b2a121f02485d32cae3c97488bd0e2
#
_entry.id   55b2a121f02485d32cae3c97488bd0e2
#
_cell.length_a   1.000
_cell.length_b   1.000
_cell.length_c   1.000
_cell.angle_alpha   90.00
_cell.angle_beta   90.00
_cell.angle_gamma   90.00
#
_symmetry.space_group_name_H-M   'P 1'
#
loop_
_entity.id
_entity.type
_entity.pdbx_description
1 polymer ?
#
loop_
_entity_poly.entity_id
_entity_poly.type
_entity_poly.pdbx_seq_one_letter_code
_entity_poly.pdbx_strand_id
1 'polypeptide(L)'
;MPFISPSTIKPDQHAKEYIASYWHKRAAGFAQLRLQELHSAKYSLWQQEITRHLPAGQTLRILDIGCGAGFFTIMLSRLGHQVTGIDLTPEMINASRTLAAKEKVKADFLTMDAEHTEFPASSFDVIIARNLMWNLPHPKQAYGEWLRILKAGGLLLNYDAEYAKNHHATSVAAAHADLSPALLEECHHLYHMLPISCYNRPAWDQQILSQLNCRTVIDTGISKRIYGTQDRFAIAVPMFCVKAVKA
;
A
#
# COMPACT_ATOMS: atom_id res chain seq x y z
N MET A 1 21.61 -15.63 26.77
CA MET A 1 20.91 -15.56 25.47
C MET A 1 21.87 -16.09 24.41
N PRO A 2 21.52 -17.11 23.62
CA PRO A 2 22.42 -17.61 22.60
C PRO A 2 22.55 -16.56 21.47
N PHE A 3 23.78 -16.22 21.13
CA PHE A 3 24.11 -15.43 19.94
C PHE A 3 23.71 -16.23 18.71
N ILE A 4 22.71 -15.76 17.97
CA ILE A 4 22.37 -16.29 16.64
C ILE A 4 23.45 -15.77 15.67
N SER A 5 24.19 -16.67 15.09
CA SER A 5 25.24 -16.36 14.11
C SER A 5 24.62 -15.68 12.88
N PRO A 6 25.21 -14.60 12.31
CA PRO A 6 24.66 -13.86 11.15
C PRO A 6 24.53 -14.68 9.87
N SER A 7 25.03 -15.91 9.81
CA SER A 7 25.15 -16.73 8.60
C SER A 7 23.93 -17.60 8.27
N THR A 8 22.82 -17.51 9.04
CA THR A 8 21.64 -18.39 8.86
C THR A 8 20.38 -17.66 8.35
N ILE A 9 20.40 -16.33 8.23
CA ILE A 9 19.24 -15.57 7.75
C ILE A 9 19.32 -15.46 6.23
N LYS A 10 18.30 -15.93 5.50
CA LYS A 10 18.18 -15.72 4.05
C LYS A 10 18.13 -14.23 3.76
N PRO A 11 18.79 -13.72 2.68
CA PRO A 11 18.78 -12.29 2.33
C PRO A 11 17.39 -11.67 2.30
N ASP A 12 16.40 -12.40 1.85
CA ASP A 12 14.99 -12.00 1.72
C ASP A 12 14.31 -11.77 3.08
N GLN A 13 14.59 -12.65 4.05
CA GLN A 13 14.04 -12.52 5.40
C GLN A 13 14.60 -11.28 6.10
N HIS A 14 15.90 -11.00 5.90
CA HIS A 14 16.54 -9.81 6.43
C HIS A 14 15.91 -8.51 5.88
N ALA A 15 15.56 -8.47 4.59
CA ALA A 15 14.86 -7.33 3.99
C ALA A 15 13.49 -7.09 4.62
N LYS A 16 12.68 -8.14 4.82
CA LYS A 16 11.36 -8.03 5.46
C LYS A 16 11.44 -7.60 6.92
N GLU A 17 12.41 -8.12 7.66
CA GLU A 17 12.66 -7.72 9.06
C GLU A 17 13.06 -6.24 9.14
N TYR A 18 13.89 -5.76 8.22
CA TYR A 18 14.27 -4.34 8.15
C TYR A 18 13.07 -3.45 7.82
N ILE A 19 12.25 -3.84 6.84
CA ILE A 19 11.01 -3.15 6.46
C ILE A 19 10.06 -3.07 7.67
N ALA A 20 9.81 -4.20 8.34
CA ALA A 20 8.95 -4.25 9.52
C ALA A 20 9.48 -3.36 10.65
N SER A 21 10.79 -3.38 10.90
CA SER A 21 11.43 -2.51 11.90
C SER A 21 11.27 -1.02 11.59
N TYR A 22 11.45 -0.62 10.33
CA TYR A 22 11.22 0.76 9.88
C TYR A 22 9.78 1.18 10.12
N TRP A 23 8.81 0.39 9.66
CA TRP A 23 7.39 0.71 9.80
C TRP A 23 6.87 0.61 11.23
N HIS A 24 7.47 -0.25 12.08
CA HIS A 24 7.23 -0.23 13.51
C HIS A 24 7.49 1.16 14.11
N LYS A 25 8.66 1.74 13.83
CA LYS A 25 9.05 3.08 14.29
C LYS A 25 8.13 4.19 13.75
N ARG A 26 7.54 3.96 12.58
CA ARG A 26 6.64 4.90 11.89
C ARG A 26 5.19 4.82 12.34
N ALA A 27 4.75 3.73 12.97
CA ALA A 27 3.34 3.39 13.13
C ALA A 27 2.52 4.50 13.83
N ALA A 28 3.02 5.08 14.92
CA ALA A 28 2.31 6.12 15.66
C ALA A 28 2.13 7.41 14.85
N GLY A 29 3.20 7.94 14.25
CA GLY A 29 3.16 9.15 13.42
C GLY A 29 2.32 8.94 12.16
N PHE A 30 2.44 7.76 11.53
CA PHE A 30 1.67 7.42 10.35
C PHE A 30 0.17 7.28 10.66
N ALA A 31 -0.20 6.70 11.82
CA ALA A 31 -1.59 6.64 12.27
C ALA A 31 -2.20 8.04 12.47
N GLN A 32 -1.43 8.96 13.07
CA GLN A 32 -1.86 10.35 13.23
C GLN A 32 -2.10 11.04 11.87
N LEU A 33 -1.20 10.82 10.92
CA LEU A 33 -1.35 11.35 9.57
C LEU A 33 -2.60 10.79 8.87
N ARG A 34 -2.87 9.47 9.00
CA ARG A 34 -4.07 8.84 8.41
C ARG A 34 -5.36 9.32 9.08
N LEU A 35 -5.36 9.55 10.39
CA LEU A 35 -6.49 10.16 11.09
C LEU A 35 -6.79 11.55 10.51
N GLN A 36 -5.77 12.39 10.34
CA GLN A 36 -5.93 13.72 9.76
C GLN A 36 -6.45 13.65 8.31
N GLU A 37 -5.96 12.70 7.52
CA GLU A 37 -6.42 12.49 6.14
C GLU A 37 -7.90 12.06 6.09
N LEU A 38 -8.35 11.16 6.98
CA LEU A 38 -9.75 10.76 7.12
C LEU A 38 -10.71 11.93 7.39
N HIS A 39 -10.22 12.95 8.09
CA HIS A 39 -10.99 14.14 8.47
C HIS A 39 -10.72 15.36 7.55
N SER A 40 -10.14 15.13 6.39
CA SER A 40 -9.83 16.16 5.40
C SER A 40 -10.61 15.95 4.10
N ALA A 41 -10.54 16.94 3.20
CA ALA A 41 -11.10 16.81 1.85
C ALA A 41 -10.56 15.60 1.07
N LYS A 42 -9.39 15.03 1.48
CA LYS A 42 -8.80 13.84 0.85
C LYS A 42 -9.69 12.62 0.97
N TYR A 43 -10.44 12.49 2.06
CA TYR A 43 -11.41 11.41 2.21
C TYR A 43 -12.38 11.35 1.02
N SER A 44 -13.05 12.45 0.72
CA SER A 44 -14.01 12.52 -0.38
C SER A 44 -13.36 12.35 -1.75
N LEU A 45 -12.17 12.91 -1.95
CA LEU A 45 -11.42 12.76 -3.21
C LEU A 45 -11.01 11.30 -3.44
N TRP A 46 -10.47 10.62 -2.43
CA TRP A 46 -10.13 9.20 -2.52
C TRP A 46 -11.37 8.32 -2.68
N GLN A 47 -12.44 8.64 -1.97
CA GLN A 47 -13.71 7.94 -2.13
C GLN A 47 -14.21 8.00 -3.58
N GLN A 48 -14.25 9.19 -4.17
CA GLN A 48 -14.65 9.38 -5.58
C GLN A 48 -13.69 8.65 -6.53
N GLU A 49 -12.37 8.74 -6.27
CA GLU A 49 -11.35 8.09 -7.10
C GLU A 49 -11.54 6.58 -7.13
N ILE A 50 -11.81 5.94 -5.99
CA ILE A 50 -11.93 4.48 -5.92
C ILE A 50 -13.31 4.03 -6.43
N THR A 51 -14.39 4.68 -5.98
CA THR A 51 -15.76 4.24 -6.30
C THR A 51 -16.09 4.31 -7.78
N ARG A 52 -15.46 5.20 -8.56
CA ARG A 52 -15.64 5.24 -10.02
C ARG A 52 -15.15 3.96 -10.74
N HIS A 53 -14.37 3.13 -10.07
CA HIS A 53 -13.86 1.87 -10.60
C HIS A 53 -14.64 0.66 -10.09
N LEU A 54 -15.40 0.82 -9.02
CA LEU A 54 -16.15 -0.27 -8.42
C LEU A 54 -17.50 -0.49 -9.10
N PRO A 55 -17.95 -1.74 -9.26
CA PRO A 55 -19.31 -2.01 -9.72
C PRO A 55 -20.33 -1.45 -8.74
N ALA A 56 -21.36 -0.79 -9.25
CA ALA A 56 -22.41 -0.21 -8.44
C ALA A 56 -23.41 -1.25 -7.90
N GLY A 57 -24.05 -0.94 -6.78
CA GLY A 57 -25.23 -1.65 -6.29
C GLY A 57 -24.96 -3.01 -5.64
N GLN A 58 -23.71 -3.36 -5.35
CA GLN A 58 -23.37 -4.62 -4.68
C GLN A 58 -22.33 -4.46 -3.57
N THR A 59 -22.43 -5.29 -2.55
CA THR A 59 -21.41 -5.42 -1.52
C THR A 59 -20.26 -6.29 -2.04
N LEU A 60 -19.05 -5.73 -2.05
CA LEU A 60 -17.85 -6.39 -2.54
C LEU A 60 -16.99 -6.92 -1.37
N ARG A 61 -16.29 -8.01 -1.61
CA ARG A 61 -15.19 -8.46 -0.74
C ARG A 61 -13.89 -7.80 -1.22
N ILE A 62 -13.35 -6.90 -0.42
CA ILE A 62 -12.19 -6.08 -0.78
C ILE A 62 -11.02 -6.40 0.16
N LEU A 63 -9.83 -6.58 -0.42
CA LEU A 63 -8.58 -6.65 0.32
C LEU A 63 -7.83 -5.32 0.17
N ASP A 64 -7.56 -4.63 1.28
CA ASP A 64 -6.63 -3.50 1.38
C ASP A 64 -5.27 -4.06 1.79
N ILE A 65 -4.39 -4.25 0.81
CA ILE A 65 -3.09 -4.92 1.01
C ILE A 65 -2.00 -3.89 1.28
N GLY A 66 -1.27 -4.05 2.40
CA GLY A 66 -0.42 -3.02 2.95
C GLY A 66 -1.22 -1.85 3.50
N CYS A 67 -2.27 -2.15 4.28
CA CYS A 67 -3.28 -1.17 4.73
C CYS A 67 -2.71 -0.08 5.64
N GLY A 68 -1.52 -0.26 6.21
CA GLY A 68 -0.94 0.63 7.20
C GLY A 68 -1.92 0.89 8.35
N ALA A 69 -2.22 2.14 8.64
CA ALA A 69 -3.19 2.51 9.68
C ALA A 69 -4.67 2.47 9.21
N GLY A 70 -4.98 1.81 8.09
CA GLY A 70 -6.34 1.42 7.73
C GLY A 70 -7.18 2.47 7.00
N PHE A 71 -6.60 3.47 6.35
CA PHE A 71 -7.36 4.55 5.69
C PHE A 71 -8.36 4.02 4.65
N PHE A 72 -7.93 3.20 3.70
CA PHE A 72 -8.83 2.64 2.69
C PHE A 72 -9.76 1.58 3.28
N THR A 73 -9.27 0.75 4.18
CA THR A 73 -10.10 -0.24 4.89
C THR A 73 -11.29 0.44 5.58
N ILE A 74 -11.06 1.51 6.36
CA ILE A 74 -12.10 2.26 7.05
C ILE A 74 -13.06 2.93 6.06
N MET A 75 -12.53 3.58 5.03
CA MET A 75 -13.32 4.28 4.03
C MET A 75 -14.25 3.35 3.27
N LEU A 76 -13.75 2.21 2.80
CA LEU A 76 -14.53 1.25 2.01
C LEU A 76 -15.53 0.48 2.86
N SER A 77 -15.21 0.21 4.13
CA SER A 77 -16.17 -0.38 5.07
C SER A 77 -17.35 0.54 5.37
N ARG A 78 -17.12 1.85 5.44
CA ARG A 78 -18.21 2.86 5.56
C ARG A 78 -19.15 2.87 4.36
N LEU A 79 -18.67 2.46 3.20
CA LEU A 79 -19.47 2.32 1.98
C LEU A 79 -20.28 1.01 1.93
N GLY A 80 -20.19 0.16 2.97
CA GLY A 80 -20.94 -1.09 3.08
C GLY A 80 -20.26 -2.28 2.43
N HIS A 81 -18.98 -2.18 2.06
CA HIS A 81 -18.21 -3.32 1.56
C HIS A 81 -17.66 -4.19 2.70
N GLN A 82 -17.39 -5.46 2.42
CA GLN A 82 -16.68 -6.38 3.33
C GLN A 82 -15.18 -6.22 3.09
N VAL A 83 -14.49 -5.49 3.99
CA VAL A 83 -13.10 -5.12 3.78
C VAL A 83 -12.21 -5.78 4.82
N THR A 84 -11.14 -6.43 4.33
CA THR A 84 -10.04 -6.92 5.15
C THR A 84 -8.81 -6.09 4.84
N GLY A 85 -8.17 -5.53 5.87
CA GLY A 85 -6.87 -4.85 5.76
C GLY A 85 -5.75 -5.79 6.22
N ILE A 86 -4.66 -5.88 5.47
CA ILE A 86 -3.46 -6.61 5.90
C ILE A 86 -2.24 -5.71 5.85
N ASP A 87 -1.34 -5.92 6.82
CA ASP A 87 -0.02 -5.26 6.86
C ASP A 87 1.01 -6.21 7.49
N LEU A 88 2.26 -6.09 7.08
CA LEU A 88 3.35 -6.91 7.62
C LEU A 88 3.66 -6.58 9.09
N THR A 89 3.37 -5.34 9.51
CA THR A 89 3.78 -4.76 10.79
C THR A 89 2.65 -4.85 11.83
N PRO A 90 2.82 -5.60 12.93
CA PRO A 90 1.79 -5.72 13.96
C PRO A 90 1.35 -4.36 14.55
N GLU A 91 2.27 -3.41 14.67
CA GLU A 91 1.99 -2.07 15.18
C GLU A 91 1.09 -1.27 14.24
N MET A 92 1.25 -1.43 12.92
CA MET A 92 0.33 -0.85 11.93
C MET A 92 -1.07 -1.44 12.08
N ILE A 93 -1.18 -2.75 12.26
CA ILE A 93 -2.45 -3.43 12.49
C ILE A 93 -3.10 -3.00 13.80
N ASN A 94 -2.34 -2.83 14.87
CA ASN A 94 -2.86 -2.30 16.14
C ASN A 94 -3.34 -0.85 15.99
N ALA A 95 -2.60 -0.03 15.27
CA ALA A 95 -2.97 1.35 14.95
C ALA A 95 -4.25 1.41 14.10
N SER A 96 -4.38 0.53 13.10
CA SER A 96 -5.58 0.47 12.23
C SER A 96 -6.82 0.05 13.01
N ARG A 97 -6.71 -0.95 13.91
CA ARG A 97 -7.81 -1.37 14.80
C ARG A 97 -8.24 -0.23 15.73
N THR A 98 -7.27 0.47 16.33
CA THR A 98 -7.52 1.62 17.20
C THR A 98 -8.24 2.74 16.43
N LEU A 99 -7.78 3.03 15.23
CA LEU A 99 -8.38 4.06 14.37
C LEU A 99 -9.80 3.66 13.94
N ALA A 100 -10.01 2.43 13.49
CA ALA A 100 -11.34 1.93 13.13
C ALA A 100 -12.34 1.97 14.30
N ALA A 101 -11.89 1.61 15.50
CA ALA A 101 -12.71 1.71 16.72
C ALA A 101 -13.09 3.17 17.03
N LYS A 102 -12.13 4.10 16.96
CA LYS A 102 -12.37 5.55 17.12
C LYS A 102 -13.38 6.08 16.10
N GLU A 103 -13.29 5.62 14.87
CA GLU A 103 -14.16 5.98 13.75
C GLU A 103 -15.48 5.18 13.73
N LYS A 104 -15.70 4.28 14.70
CA LYS A 104 -16.90 3.42 14.83
C LYS A 104 -17.16 2.56 13.59
N VAL A 105 -16.09 2.09 12.96
CA VAL A 105 -16.15 1.23 11.77
C VAL A 105 -15.77 -0.19 12.16
N LYS A 106 -16.56 -1.18 11.69
CA LYS A 106 -16.24 -2.59 11.78
C LYS A 106 -15.49 -2.99 10.50
N ALA A 107 -14.27 -3.49 10.67
CA ALA A 107 -13.43 -4.02 9.61
C ALA A 107 -12.48 -5.07 10.19
N ASP A 108 -12.01 -5.99 9.34
CA ASP A 108 -11.04 -7.00 9.71
C ASP A 108 -9.63 -6.50 9.42
N PHE A 109 -8.70 -6.74 10.37
CA PHE A 109 -7.30 -6.38 10.23
C PHE A 109 -6.41 -7.54 10.67
N LEU A 110 -5.47 -7.96 9.79
CA LEU A 110 -4.60 -9.11 10.02
C LEU A 110 -3.15 -8.74 9.78
N THR A 111 -2.26 -9.19 10.65
CA THR A 111 -0.82 -9.15 10.36
C THR A 111 -0.51 -10.24 9.37
N MET A 112 -0.07 -9.86 8.15
CA MET A 112 0.14 -10.81 7.06
C MET A 112 1.10 -10.24 6.02
N ASP A 113 1.88 -11.12 5.40
CA ASP A 113 2.80 -10.79 4.31
C ASP A 113 2.05 -10.62 3.00
N ALA A 114 2.24 -9.46 2.34
CA ALA A 114 1.63 -9.16 1.05
C ALA A 114 2.14 -10.04 -0.12
N GLU A 115 3.32 -10.63 0.03
CA GLU A 115 3.92 -11.53 -0.99
C GLU A 115 3.49 -12.99 -0.81
N HIS A 116 2.95 -13.35 0.37
CA HIS A 116 2.52 -14.70 0.74
C HIS A 116 1.31 -14.65 1.66
N THR A 117 0.13 -14.46 1.10
CA THR A 117 -1.09 -14.42 1.89
C THR A 117 -1.60 -15.83 2.20
N GLU A 118 -2.30 -15.96 3.33
CA GLU A 118 -2.94 -17.23 3.73
C GLU A 118 -4.38 -17.37 3.18
N PHE A 119 -4.83 -16.44 2.33
CA PHE A 119 -6.17 -16.50 1.77
C PHE A 119 -6.30 -17.57 0.68
N PRO A 120 -7.43 -18.25 0.60
CA PRO A 120 -7.75 -19.13 -0.52
C PRO A 120 -7.70 -18.38 -1.87
N ALA A 121 -7.47 -19.12 -2.94
CA ALA A 121 -7.57 -18.57 -4.30
C ALA A 121 -8.98 -18.00 -4.55
N SER A 122 -9.07 -16.94 -5.36
CA SER A 122 -10.35 -16.33 -5.75
C SER A 122 -11.23 -15.89 -4.56
N SER A 123 -10.60 -15.31 -3.52
CA SER A 123 -11.28 -14.86 -2.30
C SER A 123 -11.87 -13.46 -2.40
N PHE A 124 -11.33 -12.59 -3.25
CA PHE A 124 -11.68 -11.17 -3.28
C PHE A 124 -12.20 -10.73 -4.65
N ASP A 125 -13.16 -9.82 -4.64
CA ASP A 125 -13.67 -9.15 -5.83
C ASP A 125 -12.73 -8.01 -6.26
N VAL A 126 -12.13 -7.34 -5.28
CA VAL A 126 -11.21 -6.21 -5.47
C VAL A 126 -10.01 -6.35 -4.54
N ILE A 127 -8.84 -6.07 -5.06
CA ILE A 127 -7.62 -5.83 -4.29
C ILE A 127 -7.19 -4.39 -4.50
N ILE A 128 -6.92 -3.68 -3.42
CA ILE A 128 -6.41 -2.32 -3.46
C ILE A 128 -5.12 -2.22 -2.68
N ALA A 129 -4.14 -1.48 -3.21
CA ALA A 129 -2.90 -1.14 -2.54
C ALA A 129 -2.60 0.35 -2.71
N ARG A 130 -2.00 0.98 -1.70
CA ARG A 130 -1.53 2.35 -1.79
C ARG A 130 -0.15 2.50 -1.17
N ASN A 131 0.83 2.89 -1.99
CA ASN A 131 2.21 3.09 -1.57
C ASN A 131 2.84 1.84 -0.95
N LEU A 132 2.55 0.67 -1.51
CA LEU A 132 3.06 -0.60 -1.01
C LEU A 132 4.14 -1.20 -1.90
N MET A 133 3.92 -1.25 -3.21
CA MET A 133 4.76 -2.02 -4.14
C MET A 133 6.24 -1.58 -4.09
N TRP A 134 6.50 -0.27 -3.89
CA TRP A 134 7.84 0.27 -3.77
C TRP A 134 8.64 -0.33 -2.59
N ASN A 135 7.95 -0.94 -1.65
CA ASN A 135 8.47 -1.45 -0.37
C ASN A 135 8.53 -2.98 -0.34
N LEU A 136 8.33 -3.66 -1.47
CA LEU A 136 8.32 -5.13 -1.53
C LEU A 136 9.63 -5.70 -2.07
N PRO A 137 10.25 -6.66 -1.37
CA PRO A 137 11.43 -7.38 -1.84
C PRO A 137 11.20 -8.14 -3.15
N HIS A 138 10.02 -8.75 -3.34
CA HIS A 138 9.69 -9.57 -4.51
C HIS A 138 8.41 -9.08 -5.21
N PRO A 139 8.44 -7.91 -5.87
CA PRO A 139 7.24 -7.27 -6.41
C PRO A 139 6.54 -8.09 -7.51
N LYS A 140 7.27 -8.89 -8.29
CA LYS A 140 6.67 -9.81 -9.27
C LYS A 140 5.90 -10.95 -8.59
N GLN A 141 6.45 -11.50 -7.50
CA GLN A 141 5.80 -12.53 -6.70
C GLN A 141 4.54 -11.99 -6.03
N ALA A 142 4.60 -10.77 -5.50
CA ALA A 142 3.44 -10.07 -4.93
C ALA A 142 2.29 -9.99 -5.94
N TYR A 143 2.54 -9.57 -7.18
CA TYR A 143 1.51 -9.58 -8.22
C TYR A 143 0.94 -10.96 -8.49
N GLY A 144 1.78 -12.00 -8.55
CA GLY A 144 1.33 -13.39 -8.71
C GLY A 144 0.39 -13.82 -7.58
N GLU A 145 0.76 -13.51 -6.34
CA GLU A 145 -0.05 -13.81 -5.16
C GLU A 145 -1.37 -13.02 -5.14
N TRP A 146 -1.34 -11.72 -5.43
CA TRP A 146 -2.54 -10.90 -5.48
C TRP A 146 -3.52 -11.40 -6.54
N LEU A 147 -3.02 -11.81 -7.70
CA LEU A 147 -3.85 -12.39 -8.73
C LEU A 147 -4.36 -13.80 -8.37
N ARG A 148 -3.61 -14.58 -7.60
CA ARG A 148 -4.09 -15.89 -7.11
C ARG A 148 -5.33 -15.73 -6.26
N ILE A 149 -5.34 -14.77 -5.33
CA ILE A 149 -6.46 -14.53 -4.41
C ILE A 149 -7.57 -13.65 -4.99
N LEU A 150 -7.34 -12.98 -6.12
CA LEU A 150 -8.35 -12.22 -6.85
C LEU A 150 -9.20 -13.16 -7.71
N LYS A 151 -10.51 -12.96 -7.72
CA LYS A 151 -11.45 -13.71 -8.58
C LYS A 151 -11.20 -13.44 -10.06
N ALA A 152 -11.62 -14.35 -10.94
CA ALA A 152 -11.72 -14.07 -12.38
C ALA A 152 -12.66 -12.87 -12.60
N GLY A 153 -12.30 -11.97 -13.50
CA GLY A 153 -12.98 -10.68 -13.69
C GLY A 153 -12.78 -9.68 -12.54
N GLY A 154 -12.08 -10.06 -11.48
CA GLY A 154 -11.79 -9.19 -10.34
C GLY A 154 -10.85 -8.03 -10.67
N LEU A 155 -10.91 -6.99 -9.85
CA LEU A 155 -10.23 -5.72 -10.06
C LEU A 155 -9.05 -5.56 -9.10
N LEU A 156 -7.87 -5.24 -9.62
CA LEU A 156 -6.72 -4.76 -8.89
C LEU A 156 -6.54 -3.26 -9.11
N LEU A 157 -6.43 -2.49 -8.04
CA LEU A 157 -6.08 -1.06 -8.03
C LEU A 157 -4.80 -0.86 -7.21
N ASN A 158 -3.68 -0.61 -7.87
CA ASN A 158 -2.40 -0.32 -7.21
C ASN A 158 -2.04 1.16 -7.41
N TYR A 159 -2.20 1.96 -6.38
CA TYR A 159 -1.81 3.38 -6.32
C TYR A 159 -0.39 3.48 -5.76
N ASP A 160 0.56 3.95 -6.57
CA ASP A 160 1.96 4.03 -6.16
C ASP A 160 2.72 5.18 -6.86
N ALA A 161 4.00 5.34 -6.55
CA ALA A 161 4.90 6.31 -7.17
C ALA A 161 6.34 5.77 -7.24
N GLU A 162 7.18 6.39 -8.07
CA GLU A 162 8.61 6.02 -8.19
C GLU A 162 9.45 6.72 -7.11
N TYR A 163 9.22 6.38 -5.85
CA TYR A 163 9.86 7.04 -4.71
C TYR A 163 11.38 7.02 -4.77
N ALA A 164 11.97 5.88 -5.10
CA ALA A 164 13.42 5.69 -5.09
C ALA A 164 14.17 6.54 -6.12
N LYS A 165 13.58 6.83 -7.28
CA LYS A 165 14.22 7.65 -8.33
C LYS A 165 14.23 9.15 -8.01
N ASN A 166 13.33 9.59 -7.14
CA ASN A 166 13.11 11.00 -6.86
C ASN A 166 13.47 11.41 -5.43
N HIS A 167 14.22 10.56 -4.69
CA HIS A 167 14.61 10.85 -3.30
C HIS A 167 15.53 12.05 -3.13
N HIS A 168 16.16 12.53 -4.21
CA HIS A 168 16.94 13.78 -4.22
C HIS A 168 16.09 15.05 -4.37
N ALA A 169 14.77 14.94 -4.58
CA ALA A 169 13.90 16.09 -4.59
C ALA A 169 13.92 16.77 -3.20
N THR A 170 14.32 18.03 -3.17
CA THR A 170 14.56 18.83 -1.96
C THR A 170 13.31 19.13 -1.12
N SER A 171 12.13 18.76 -1.59
CA SER A 171 10.89 18.86 -0.81
C SER A 171 10.66 17.57 -0.04
N VAL A 172 10.85 17.62 1.25
CA VAL A 172 10.42 16.56 2.16
C VAL A 172 8.91 16.41 2.00
N ALA A 173 8.45 15.25 1.51
CA ALA A 173 7.02 14.95 1.46
C ALA A 173 6.41 15.13 2.85
N ALA A 174 5.18 15.64 2.93
CA ALA A 174 4.52 15.88 4.22
C ALA A 174 4.50 14.65 5.13
N ALA A 175 4.46 13.45 4.54
CA ALA A 175 4.58 12.18 5.25
C ALA A 175 5.97 11.97 5.91
N HIS A 176 6.96 12.78 5.57
CA HIS A 176 8.33 12.70 6.09
C HIS A 176 8.74 13.98 6.86
N ALA A 177 7.87 14.99 6.93
CA ALA A 177 8.20 16.29 7.54
C ALA A 177 8.58 16.18 9.02
N ASP A 178 8.03 15.19 9.73
CA ASP A 178 8.26 14.98 11.17
C ASP A 178 9.29 13.86 11.46
N LEU A 179 10.02 13.39 10.43
CA LEU A 179 11.01 12.35 10.63
C LEU A 179 12.32 12.89 11.21
N SER A 180 12.88 12.14 12.16
CA SER A 180 14.27 12.38 12.56
C SER A 180 15.22 12.09 11.39
N PRO A 181 16.41 12.76 11.35
CA PRO A 181 17.41 12.48 10.33
C PRO A 181 17.75 10.99 10.20
N ALA A 182 17.87 10.28 11.32
CA ALA A 182 18.17 8.85 11.33
C ALA A 182 17.06 8.02 10.65
N LEU A 183 15.79 8.33 10.90
CA LEU A 183 14.67 7.62 10.31
C LEU A 183 14.50 7.94 8.81
N LEU A 184 14.89 9.15 8.40
CA LEU A 184 14.95 9.52 6.98
C LEU A 184 16.07 8.74 6.26
N GLU A 185 17.21 8.56 6.90
CA GLU A 185 18.31 7.74 6.37
C GLU A 185 17.91 6.25 6.23
N GLU A 186 17.20 5.70 7.21
CA GLU A 186 16.63 4.35 7.10
C GLU A 186 15.66 4.22 5.90
N CYS A 187 14.83 5.23 5.65
CA CYS A 187 13.96 5.29 4.47
C CYS A 187 14.75 5.28 3.16
N HIS A 188 15.82 6.08 3.08
CA HIS A 188 16.70 6.11 1.92
C HIS A 188 17.42 4.77 1.72
N HIS A 189 17.82 4.11 2.80
CA HIS A 189 18.42 2.78 2.72
C HIS A 189 17.43 1.76 2.12
N LEU A 190 16.15 1.79 2.51
CA LEU A 190 15.10 0.97 1.90
C LEU A 190 15.00 1.17 0.39
N TYR A 191 15.05 2.42 -0.09
CA TYR A 191 15.02 2.70 -1.52
C TYR A 191 16.16 2.04 -2.29
N HIS A 192 17.36 1.99 -1.72
CA HIS A 192 18.53 1.41 -2.37
C HIS A 192 18.59 -0.12 -2.24
N MET A 193 18.02 -0.66 -1.19
CA MET A 193 18.04 -2.11 -0.91
C MET A 193 17.08 -2.89 -1.80
N LEU A 194 15.98 -2.29 -2.24
CA LEU A 194 14.89 -2.99 -2.88
C LEU A 194 14.98 -2.96 -4.42
N PRO A 195 14.80 -4.12 -5.10
CA PRO A 195 14.98 -4.22 -6.55
C PRO A 195 13.98 -3.39 -7.35
N ILE A 196 12.80 -3.11 -6.79
CA ILE A 196 11.77 -2.28 -7.42
C ILE A 196 12.27 -0.89 -7.80
N SER A 197 13.26 -0.38 -7.08
CA SER A 197 13.88 0.91 -7.31
C SER A 197 14.62 1.01 -8.64
N CYS A 198 15.03 -0.15 -9.20
CA CYS A 198 15.69 -0.24 -10.50
C CYS A 198 14.70 -0.31 -11.66
N TYR A 199 13.42 -0.54 -11.41
CA TYR A 199 12.42 -0.72 -12.45
C TYR A 199 11.84 0.61 -12.93
N ASN A 200 11.48 0.67 -14.22
CA ASN A 200 10.80 1.82 -14.80
C ASN A 200 9.29 1.69 -14.61
N ARG A 201 8.77 2.25 -13.54
CA ARG A 201 7.34 2.19 -13.18
C ARG A 201 6.58 3.41 -13.72
N PRO A 202 5.32 3.25 -14.11
CA PRO A 202 4.46 2.06 -14.05
C PRO A 202 4.58 1.12 -15.26
N ALA A 203 5.49 1.36 -16.21
CA ALA A 203 5.61 0.53 -17.42
C ALA A 203 5.98 -0.93 -17.09
N TRP A 204 6.88 -1.12 -16.11
CA TRP A 204 7.23 -2.45 -15.61
C TRP A 204 6.00 -3.17 -15.01
N ASP A 205 5.18 -2.48 -14.23
CA ASP A 205 3.96 -3.05 -13.65
C ASP A 205 3.01 -3.55 -14.73
N GLN A 206 2.80 -2.74 -15.77
CA GLN A 206 1.96 -3.09 -16.90
C GLN A 206 2.49 -4.33 -17.63
N GLN A 207 3.79 -4.40 -17.87
CA GLN A 207 4.43 -5.54 -18.51
C GLN A 207 4.23 -6.83 -17.72
N ILE A 208 4.48 -6.81 -16.39
CA ILE A 208 4.32 -7.99 -15.52
C ILE A 208 2.87 -8.45 -15.49
N LEU A 209 1.94 -7.54 -15.29
CA LEU A 209 0.51 -7.88 -15.21
C LEU A 209 -0.03 -8.40 -16.55
N SER A 210 0.49 -7.90 -17.68
CA SER A 210 0.15 -8.43 -19.01
C SER A 210 0.67 -9.88 -19.19
N GLN A 211 1.88 -10.17 -18.71
CA GLN A 211 2.42 -11.55 -18.70
C GLN A 211 1.61 -12.49 -17.81
N LEU A 212 0.91 -11.94 -16.79
CA LEU A 212 0.02 -12.67 -15.88
C LEU A 212 -1.45 -12.67 -16.36
N ASN A 213 -1.69 -12.45 -17.65
CA ASN A 213 -3.01 -12.47 -18.31
C ASN A 213 -4.00 -11.44 -17.75
N CYS A 214 -3.53 -10.25 -17.38
CA CYS A 214 -4.39 -9.14 -16.96
C CYS A 214 -4.54 -8.10 -18.05
N ARG A 215 -5.75 -7.57 -18.20
CA ARG A 215 -6.00 -6.35 -18.95
C ARG A 215 -5.67 -5.15 -18.07
N THR A 216 -4.65 -4.38 -18.45
CA THR A 216 -4.07 -3.32 -17.62
C THR A 216 -4.25 -1.95 -18.24
N VAL A 217 -4.58 -0.96 -17.41
CA VAL A 217 -4.65 0.47 -17.76
C VAL A 217 -3.84 1.25 -16.74
N ILE A 218 -3.01 2.18 -17.22
CA ILE A 218 -2.23 3.10 -16.38
C ILE A 218 -2.91 4.47 -16.36
N ASP A 219 -3.06 5.02 -15.17
CA ASP A 219 -3.55 6.37 -14.95
C ASP A 219 -2.52 7.18 -14.15
N THR A 220 -1.92 8.17 -14.79
CA THR A 220 -0.90 9.06 -14.19
C THR A 220 -1.48 10.35 -13.62
N GLY A 221 -2.81 10.53 -13.69
CA GLY A 221 -3.51 11.74 -13.24
C GLY A 221 -3.85 11.77 -11.75
N ILE A 222 -3.43 10.79 -10.95
CA ILE A 222 -3.83 10.62 -9.55
C ILE A 222 -3.44 11.82 -8.69
N SER A 223 -2.18 12.25 -8.77
CA SER A 223 -1.70 13.39 -7.96
C SER A 223 -2.50 14.66 -8.23
N LYS A 224 -2.84 14.91 -9.49
CA LYS A 224 -3.63 16.10 -9.87
C LYS A 224 -5.04 16.06 -9.29
N ARG A 225 -5.68 14.88 -9.23
CA ARG A 225 -7.04 14.72 -8.70
C ARG A 225 -7.12 14.70 -7.20
N ILE A 226 -6.12 14.11 -6.55
CA ILE A 226 -6.14 13.90 -5.09
C ILE A 226 -5.40 15.01 -4.35
N TYR A 227 -4.22 15.41 -4.84
CA TYR A 227 -3.34 16.37 -4.18
C TYR A 227 -3.26 17.65 -5.01
N GLY A 228 -3.55 18.78 -4.41
CA GLY A 228 -3.29 20.09 -5.03
C GLY A 228 -1.80 20.44 -4.95
N THR A 229 -1.44 21.55 -5.58
CA THR A 229 -0.04 22.04 -5.61
C THR A 229 0.49 22.51 -4.24
N GLN A 230 -0.38 22.74 -3.25
CA GLN A 230 -0.01 23.23 -1.91
C GLN A 230 -0.67 22.38 -0.81
N ASP A 231 -0.72 21.10 -0.98
CA ASP A 231 -1.37 20.18 -0.05
C ASP A 231 -0.36 19.56 0.91
N ARG A 232 -0.62 19.65 2.23
CA ARG A 232 0.22 19.02 3.26
C ARG A 232 0.31 17.50 3.15
N PHE A 233 -0.60 16.84 2.44
CA PHE A 233 -0.56 15.41 2.17
C PHE A 233 0.09 15.09 0.82
N ALA A 234 0.50 16.11 0.05
CA ALA A 234 1.13 15.93 -1.25
C ALA A 234 2.41 15.13 -1.09
N ILE A 235 2.60 14.19 -2.00
CA ILE A 235 3.85 13.46 -2.16
C ILE A 235 4.71 14.19 -3.18
N ALA A 236 6.03 14.24 -2.95
CA ALA A 236 6.97 14.92 -3.84
C ALA A 236 7.05 14.27 -5.23
N VAL A 237 6.60 13.03 -5.36
CA VAL A 237 6.67 12.23 -6.59
C VAL A 237 5.26 12.02 -7.14
N PRO A 238 5.04 12.24 -8.45
CA PRO A 238 3.74 11.99 -9.06
C PRO A 238 3.26 10.55 -8.87
N MET A 239 2.04 10.41 -8.34
CA MET A 239 1.40 9.12 -8.14
C MET A 239 0.69 8.68 -9.41
N PHE A 240 0.75 7.38 -9.66
CA PHE A 240 -0.02 6.69 -10.70
C PHE A 240 -0.93 5.62 -10.10
N CYS A 241 -1.91 5.17 -10.86
CA CYS A 241 -2.68 3.98 -10.58
C CYS A 241 -2.45 2.94 -11.69
N VAL A 242 -2.10 1.74 -11.30
CA VAL A 242 -2.12 0.56 -12.15
C VAL A 242 -3.43 -0.15 -11.89
N LYS A 243 -4.36 -0.02 -12.83
CA LYS A 243 -5.63 -0.73 -12.83
C LYS A 243 -5.50 -2.00 -13.66
N ALA A 244 -5.79 -3.16 -13.07
CA ALA A 244 -5.77 -4.43 -13.79
C ALA A 244 -7.05 -5.22 -13.53
N VAL A 245 -7.55 -5.88 -14.57
CA VAL A 245 -8.66 -6.84 -14.51
C VAL A 245 -8.10 -8.21 -14.84
N LYS A 246 -8.28 -9.17 -13.90
CA LYS A 246 -7.86 -10.55 -14.09
C LYS A 246 -8.75 -11.22 -15.14
N ALA A 247 -8.12 -11.91 -16.10
CA ALA A 247 -8.84 -12.71 -17.10
C ALA A 247 -9.63 -13.88 -16.46
#